data_7bb5fe9cbd3b467b578e78d0acb49b19
#
_entry.id   7bb5fe9cbd3b467b578e78d0acb49b19
#
_cell.length_a   1.000
_cell.length_b   1.000
_cell.length_c   1.000
_cell.angle_alpha   90.00
_cell.angle_beta   90.00
_cell.angle_gamma   90.00
#
_symmetry.space_group_name_H-M   'P 1'
#
loop_
_entity.id
_entity.type
_entity.pdbx_description
1 polymer ?
#
loop_
_entity_poly.entity_id
_entity_poly.type
_entity_poly.pdbx_seq_one_letter_code
_entity_poly.pdbx_strand_id
1 'polypeptide(L)'
;MISIVVLSLGLEVEPGSENTVYSHEPKLRDVFLQVLFSHANTGGFEGAFTDAANMMVVRTALREAAASVLPDLVRDVLINDITRQDG
;
A
#
# COMPACT_ATOMS: atom_id res chain seq x y z
N MET A 1 -9.54 1.45 -22.81
CA MET A 1 -8.16 1.12 -22.41
C MET A 1 -8.17 0.57 -20.99
N ILE A 2 -7.48 -0.52 -20.78
CA ILE A 2 -7.35 -1.14 -19.45
C ILE A 2 -5.91 -0.97 -19.00
N SER A 3 -5.73 -0.44 -17.79
CA SER A 3 -4.43 -0.36 -17.17
C SER A 3 -4.35 -1.31 -15.99
N ILE A 4 -3.25 -2.03 -15.87
CA ILE A 4 -2.97 -2.92 -14.75
C ILE A 4 -1.82 -2.33 -13.97
N VAL A 5 -2.05 -2.11 -12.67
CA VAL A 5 -1.01 -1.66 -11.75
C VAL A 5 -0.69 -2.81 -10.80
N VAL A 6 0.59 -3.16 -10.72
CA VAL A 6 1.09 -4.18 -9.81
C VAL A 6 1.97 -3.49 -8.77
N LEU A 7 1.68 -3.75 -7.51
CA LEU A 7 2.33 -3.11 -6.39
C LEU A 7 2.82 -4.17 -5.40
N SER A 8 4.11 -4.13 -5.09
CA SER A 8 4.71 -4.99 -4.07
C SER A 8 5.00 -4.17 -2.83
N LEU A 9 4.45 -4.60 -1.70
CA LEU A 9 4.58 -3.89 -0.43
C LEU A 9 5.35 -4.73 0.58
N GLY A 10 6.11 -4.04 1.43
CA GLY A 10 6.70 -4.60 2.63
C GLY A 10 6.20 -3.86 3.85
N LEU A 11 6.14 -4.54 4.98
CA LEU A 11 5.80 -3.91 6.26
C LEU A 11 7.02 -3.94 7.17
N GLU A 12 7.37 -2.78 7.69
CA GLU A 12 8.34 -2.67 8.77
C GLU A 12 7.57 -2.74 10.08
N VAL A 13 7.84 -3.79 10.87
CA VAL A 13 7.06 -4.11 12.08
C VAL A 13 7.97 -4.30 13.28
N GLU A 14 7.38 -4.26 14.47
CA GLU A 14 8.08 -4.58 15.71
C GLU A 14 8.68 -5.99 15.66
N PRO A 15 9.93 -6.18 16.11
CA PRO A 15 10.54 -7.50 16.15
C PRO A 15 9.68 -8.49 16.96
N GLY A 16 9.53 -9.72 16.46
CA GLY A 16 8.78 -10.76 17.12
C GLY A 16 7.28 -10.73 16.85
N SER A 17 6.79 -9.77 16.03
CA SER A 17 5.36 -9.65 15.73
C SER A 17 4.95 -10.30 14.41
N GLU A 18 5.85 -11.00 13.73
CA GLU A 18 5.62 -11.53 12.39
C GLU A 18 4.39 -12.44 12.31
N ASN A 19 4.21 -13.32 13.28
CA ASN A 19 3.06 -14.24 13.30
C ASN A 19 1.74 -13.48 13.45
N THR A 20 1.72 -12.42 14.26
CA THR A 20 0.55 -11.57 14.44
C THR A 20 0.22 -10.86 13.13
N VAL A 21 1.23 -10.36 12.44
CA VAL A 21 1.06 -9.71 11.13
C VAL A 21 0.46 -10.69 10.12
N TYR A 22 1.03 -11.90 10.01
CA TYR A 22 0.52 -12.92 9.09
C TYR A 22 -0.93 -13.31 9.39
N SER A 23 -1.30 -13.39 10.67
CA SER A 23 -2.68 -13.72 11.04
C SER A 23 -3.67 -12.63 10.64
N HIS A 24 -3.21 -11.40 10.44
CA HIS A 24 -4.02 -10.26 10.01
C HIS A 24 -3.87 -9.94 8.51
N GLU A 25 -3.16 -10.78 7.75
CA GLU A 25 -2.89 -10.54 6.34
C GLU A 25 -4.16 -10.30 5.51
N PRO A 26 -5.25 -11.07 5.66
CA PRO A 26 -6.47 -10.80 4.90
C PRO A 26 -7.06 -9.42 5.18
N LYS A 27 -7.02 -8.96 6.42
CA LYS A 27 -7.53 -7.64 6.79
C LYS A 27 -6.61 -6.53 6.27
N LEU A 28 -5.31 -6.72 6.33
CA LEU A 28 -4.34 -5.79 5.77
C LEU A 28 -4.52 -5.65 4.26
N ARG A 29 -4.69 -6.77 3.56
CA ARG A 29 -4.93 -6.78 2.12
C ARG A 29 -6.20 -6.00 1.77
N ASP A 30 -7.26 -6.19 2.54
CA ASP A 30 -8.52 -5.49 2.35
C ASP A 30 -8.36 -3.96 2.45
N VAL A 31 -7.75 -3.48 3.53
CA VAL A 31 -7.57 -2.03 3.72
C VAL A 31 -6.60 -1.43 2.70
N PHE A 32 -5.58 -2.18 2.30
CA PHE A 32 -4.66 -1.72 1.26
C PHE A 32 -5.36 -1.59 -0.09
N LEU A 33 -6.21 -2.55 -0.46
CA LEU A 33 -6.98 -2.47 -1.71
C LEU A 33 -7.92 -1.27 -1.70
N GLN A 34 -8.55 -0.97 -0.57
CA GLN A 34 -9.40 0.22 -0.44
C GLN A 34 -8.60 1.51 -0.70
N VAL A 35 -7.40 1.62 -0.14
CA VAL A 35 -6.52 2.77 -0.37
C VAL A 35 -6.16 2.87 -1.85
N LEU A 36 -5.76 1.76 -2.46
CA LEU A 36 -5.30 1.74 -3.85
C LEU A 36 -6.44 2.06 -4.82
N PHE A 37 -7.64 1.53 -4.59
CA PHE A 37 -8.81 1.86 -5.40
C PHE A 37 -9.19 3.33 -5.27
N SER A 38 -9.17 3.87 -4.06
CA SER A 38 -9.45 5.30 -3.84
C SER A 38 -8.43 6.18 -4.57
N HIS A 39 -7.16 5.83 -4.49
CA HIS A 39 -6.10 6.57 -5.17
C HIS A 39 -6.25 6.50 -6.69
N ALA A 40 -6.56 5.32 -7.23
CA ALA A 40 -6.80 5.14 -8.66
C ALA A 40 -7.99 5.97 -9.14
N ASN A 41 -9.06 6.02 -8.35
CA ASN A 41 -10.27 6.78 -8.70
C ASN A 41 -10.04 8.28 -8.75
N THR A 42 -9.01 8.79 -8.08
CA THR A 42 -8.61 10.20 -8.15
C THR A 42 -7.56 10.47 -9.23
N GLY A 43 -7.23 9.49 -10.07
CA GLY A 43 -6.23 9.63 -11.12
C GLY A 43 -4.80 9.46 -10.64
N GLY A 44 -4.58 8.93 -9.43
CA GLY A 44 -3.26 8.85 -8.82
C GLY A 44 -2.28 7.90 -9.50
N PHE A 45 -2.77 7.00 -10.39
CA PHE A 45 -1.91 6.10 -11.16
C PHE A 45 -1.83 6.48 -12.63
N GLU A 46 -2.26 7.68 -12.99
CA GLU A 46 -2.17 8.21 -14.35
C GLU A 46 -0.89 9.04 -14.52
N GLY A 47 -0.43 9.18 -15.75
CA GLY A 47 0.72 10.02 -16.10
C GLY A 47 1.99 9.61 -15.35
N ALA A 48 2.68 10.59 -14.77
CA ALA A 48 3.92 10.38 -14.01
C ALA A 48 3.63 9.91 -12.58
N PHE A 49 2.96 8.78 -12.45
CA PHE A 49 2.45 8.28 -11.17
C PHE A 49 3.55 7.91 -10.17
N THR A 50 4.80 7.69 -10.61
CA THR A 50 5.93 7.40 -9.73
C THR A 50 6.64 8.66 -9.22
N ASP A 51 6.12 9.85 -9.52
CA ASP A 51 6.60 11.09 -8.93
C ASP A 51 6.65 10.98 -7.40
N ALA A 52 7.72 11.51 -6.80
CA ALA A 52 7.98 11.40 -5.36
C ALA A 52 6.82 11.91 -4.51
N ALA A 53 6.18 13.01 -4.90
CA ALA A 53 5.04 13.56 -4.17
C ALA A 53 3.84 12.59 -4.20
N ASN A 54 3.56 11.99 -5.36
CA ASN A 54 2.47 11.02 -5.50
C ASN A 54 2.75 9.75 -4.70
N MET A 55 3.98 9.24 -4.75
CA MET A 55 4.37 8.05 -3.98
C MET A 55 4.29 8.29 -2.48
N MET A 56 4.61 9.50 -2.03
CA MET A 56 4.49 9.85 -0.62
C MET A 56 3.03 9.82 -0.15
N VAL A 57 2.10 10.31 -0.96
CA VAL A 57 0.66 10.26 -0.67
C VAL A 57 0.18 8.81 -0.52
N VAL A 58 0.52 7.96 -1.47
CA VAL A 58 0.15 6.54 -1.44
C VAL A 58 0.73 5.86 -0.21
N ARG A 59 2.02 6.04 0.03
CA ARG A 59 2.71 5.39 1.14
C ARG A 59 2.15 5.83 2.49
N THR A 60 1.87 7.11 2.66
CA THR A 60 1.27 7.63 3.89
C THR A 60 -0.11 7.02 4.12
N ALA A 61 -0.94 6.96 3.10
CA ALA A 61 -2.28 6.37 3.21
C ALA A 61 -2.21 4.88 3.53
N LEU A 62 -1.29 4.14 2.92
CA LEU A 62 -1.08 2.72 3.22
C LEU A 62 -0.61 2.51 4.65
N ARG A 63 0.31 3.36 5.13
CA ARG A 63 0.79 3.29 6.51
C ARG A 63 -0.33 3.55 7.51
N GLU A 64 -1.17 4.53 7.27
CA GLU A 64 -2.32 4.82 8.12
C GLU A 64 -3.32 3.66 8.12
N ALA A 65 -3.56 3.06 6.96
CA ALA A 65 -4.43 1.90 6.85
C ALA A 65 -3.88 0.70 7.64
N ALA A 66 -2.59 0.41 7.51
CA ALA A 66 -1.94 -0.66 8.27
C ALA A 66 -2.01 -0.41 9.78
N ALA A 67 -1.78 0.84 10.21
CA ALA A 67 -1.85 1.21 11.61
C ALA A 67 -3.26 1.09 12.18
N SER A 68 -4.30 1.23 11.37
CA SER A 68 -5.68 1.02 11.80
C SER A 68 -5.97 -0.44 12.15
N VAL A 69 -5.25 -1.37 11.51
CA VAL A 69 -5.39 -2.81 11.77
C VAL A 69 -4.48 -3.26 12.91
N LEU A 70 -3.23 -2.78 12.94
CA LEU A 70 -2.20 -3.18 13.88
C LEU A 70 -1.51 -1.93 14.45
N PRO A 71 -2.18 -1.16 15.33
CA PRO A 71 -1.73 0.20 15.69
C PRO A 71 -0.37 0.26 16.38
N ASP A 72 0.01 -0.78 17.13
CA ASP A 72 1.24 -0.77 17.91
C ASP A 72 2.36 -1.57 17.27
N LEU A 73 2.11 -2.22 16.15
CA LEU A 73 3.05 -3.16 15.54
C LEU A 73 3.67 -2.67 14.23
N VAL A 74 2.93 -1.90 13.43
CA VAL A 74 3.42 -1.44 12.14
C VAL A 74 4.12 -0.10 12.31
N ARG A 75 5.41 -0.06 11.94
CA ARG A 75 6.23 1.16 11.97
C ARG A 75 6.15 1.92 10.66
N ASP A 76 6.17 1.20 9.54
CA ASP A 76 6.17 1.82 8.22
C ASP A 76 5.68 0.82 7.17
N VAL A 77 5.27 1.37 6.03
CA VAL A 77 4.95 0.59 4.83
C VAL A 77 5.96 0.97 3.76
N LEU A 78 6.55 -0.03 3.13
CA LEU A 78 7.55 0.15 2.09
C LEU A 78 6.96 -0.27 0.75
N ILE A 79 7.17 0.55 -0.26
CA ILE A 79 6.83 0.20 -1.64
C ILE A 79 8.09 -0.36 -2.27
N ASN A 80 8.13 -1.69 -2.43
CA ASN A 80 9.29 -2.38 -2.97
C ASN A 80 9.35 -2.30 -4.49
N ASP A 81 8.20 -2.31 -5.14
CA ASP A 81 8.11 -2.23 -6.59
C ASP A 81 6.71 -1.77 -7.00
N ILE A 82 6.65 -1.06 -8.11
CA ILE A 82 5.39 -0.65 -8.73
C ILE A 82 5.56 -0.63 -10.24
N THR A 83 4.63 -1.25 -10.94
CA THR A 83 4.61 -1.25 -12.41
C THR A 83 3.20 -0.99 -12.90
N ARG A 84 3.10 -0.34 -14.07
CA ARG A 84 1.84 -0.13 -14.78
C ARG A 84 1.97 -0.69 -16.19
N GLN A 85 0.99 -1.50 -16.57
CA GLN A 85 0.87 -2.03 -17.94
C GLN A 85 -0.42 -1.50 -18.54
N ASP A 86 -0.30 -0.85 -19.69
CA ASP A 86 -1.44 -0.31 -20.43
C ASP A 86 -1.80 -1.28 -21.55
N GLY A 87 -3.06 -1.63 -21.61
CA GLY A 87 -3.57 -2.58 -22.60
C GLY A 87 -4.33 -1.92 -23.72
#